data_3be0d9fe3fb7056b052a0612a3409dcd
#
_entry.id   3be0d9fe3fb7056b052a0612a3409dcd
#
_cell.length_a   1.000
_cell.length_b   1.000
_cell.length_c   1.000
_cell.angle_alpha   90.00
_cell.angle_beta   90.00
_cell.angle_gamma   90.00
#
_symmetry.space_group_name_H-M   'P 1'
#
loop_
_entity.id
_entity.type
_entity.pdbx_description
1 polymer ?
#
loop_
_entity_poly.entity_id
_entity_poly.type
_entity_poly.pdbx_seq_one_letter_code
_entity_poly.pdbx_strand_id
1 'polypeptide(L)'
;MSQDQPGPPFEVCLERGKIREFAAAMQSGNPAYQGERAVIPPTFLTTATQWAPPGARAQHGFERARLLHGEQEYLFHGPLPRADQVLQASEYVAQRYEKEGKRGGSMRFAVVVTEFRDDSGRLVAEARSTLIELAAPPKRDDT
;
A
#
# COMPACT_ATOMS: atom_id res chain seq x y z
N MET A 1 21.00 -12.32 -4.08
CA MET A 1 20.05 -11.20 -4.04
C MET A 1 19.63 -11.00 -2.59
N SER A 2 19.98 -9.89 -2.01
CA SER A 2 19.46 -9.54 -0.69
C SER A 2 17.96 -9.23 -0.87
N GLN A 3 17.10 -10.05 -0.28
CA GLN A 3 15.75 -9.59 0.01
C GLN A 3 15.93 -8.38 0.91
N ASP A 4 15.36 -7.26 0.48
CA ASP A 4 15.40 -6.07 1.31
C ASP A 4 14.73 -6.41 2.64
N GLN A 5 15.45 -6.23 3.73
CA GLN A 5 14.93 -6.51 5.06
C GLN A 5 13.67 -5.67 5.30
N PRO A 6 12.62 -6.24 5.92
CA PRO A 6 11.47 -5.45 6.32
C PRO A 6 11.90 -4.25 7.17
N GLY A 7 11.30 -3.10 6.89
CA GLY A 7 11.44 -1.93 7.73
C GLY A 7 10.89 -2.19 9.14
N PRO A 8 11.18 -1.30 10.10
CA PRO A 8 10.64 -1.43 11.45
C PRO A 8 9.12 -1.42 11.40
N PRO A 9 8.44 -2.29 12.18
CA PRO A 9 6.99 -2.31 12.23
C PRO A 9 6.44 -1.01 12.81
N PHE A 10 5.27 -0.61 12.35
CA PHE A 10 4.55 0.54 12.86
C PHE A 10 3.06 0.22 13.07
N GLU A 11 2.47 0.93 13.99
CA GLU A 11 1.09 0.73 14.39
C GLU A 11 0.14 1.44 13.42
N VAL A 12 -0.95 0.76 13.05
CA VAL A 12 -2.03 1.30 12.23
C VAL A 12 -3.34 1.10 12.97
N CYS A 13 -3.95 2.22 13.39
CA CYS A 13 -5.27 2.21 14.00
C CYS A 13 -6.34 2.30 12.92
N LEU A 14 -7.28 1.35 12.90
CA LEU A 14 -8.42 1.38 11.98
C LEU A 14 -9.53 2.23 12.59
N GLU A 15 -9.39 3.54 12.50
CA GLU A 15 -10.30 4.48 13.14
C GLU A 15 -11.67 4.49 12.46
N ARG A 16 -12.73 4.37 13.25
CA ARG A 16 -14.12 4.39 12.79
C ARG A 16 -14.44 5.61 11.94
N GLY A 17 -14.03 6.79 12.40
CA GLY A 17 -14.25 8.05 11.68
C GLY A 17 -13.54 8.08 10.33
N LYS A 18 -12.32 7.54 10.27
CA LYS A 18 -11.55 7.46 9.02
C LYS A 18 -12.20 6.49 8.03
N ILE A 19 -12.71 5.35 8.50
CA ILE A 19 -13.44 4.40 7.65
C ILE A 19 -14.68 5.08 7.04
N ARG A 20 -15.44 5.81 7.86
CA ARG A 20 -16.61 6.56 7.41
C ARG A 20 -16.25 7.63 6.37
N GLU A 21 -15.21 8.42 6.62
CA GLU A 21 -14.73 9.43 5.68
C GLU A 21 -14.28 8.81 4.36
N PHE A 22 -13.56 7.71 4.41
CA PHE A 22 -13.09 7.00 3.23
C PHE A 22 -14.27 6.47 2.40
N ALA A 23 -15.27 5.86 3.04
CA ALA A 23 -16.48 5.39 2.39
C ALA A 23 -17.26 6.55 1.74
N ALA A 24 -17.38 7.68 2.42
CA ALA A 24 -18.01 8.89 1.87
C ALA A 24 -17.25 9.43 0.66
N ALA A 25 -15.92 9.43 0.71
CA ALA A 25 -15.09 9.85 -0.43
C ALA A 25 -15.26 8.95 -1.65
N MET A 26 -15.53 7.66 -1.44
CA MET A 26 -15.88 6.72 -2.51
C MET A 26 -17.36 6.82 -2.96
N GLN A 27 -18.14 7.72 -2.36
CA GLN A 27 -19.59 7.84 -2.57
C GLN A 27 -20.34 6.53 -2.24
N SER A 28 -19.85 5.76 -1.26
CA SER A 28 -20.50 4.52 -0.84
C SER A 28 -21.43 4.77 0.34
N GLY A 29 -22.71 4.41 0.17
CA GLY A 29 -23.71 4.38 1.25
C GLY A 29 -23.83 3.01 1.93
N ASN A 30 -22.90 2.10 1.70
CA ASN A 30 -22.97 0.74 2.26
C ASN A 30 -22.91 0.79 3.80
N PRO A 31 -23.95 0.28 4.49
CA PRO A 31 -24.00 0.29 5.95
C PRO A 31 -22.89 -0.53 6.61
N ALA A 32 -22.24 -1.45 5.88
CA ALA A 32 -21.10 -2.20 6.38
C ALA A 32 -19.91 -1.31 6.79
N TYR A 33 -19.80 -0.11 6.24
CA TYR A 33 -18.74 0.86 6.55
C TYR A 33 -19.10 1.86 7.66
N GLN A 34 -20.18 1.59 8.37
CA GLN A 34 -20.71 2.49 9.41
C GLN A 34 -20.82 1.78 10.74
N GLY A 35 -20.76 2.56 11.83
CA GLY A 35 -20.98 2.08 13.19
C GLY A 35 -19.77 1.42 13.83
N GLU A 36 -20.00 0.83 15.00
CA GLU A 36 -18.94 0.29 15.87
C GLU A 36 -18.22 -0.93 15.28
N ARG A 37 -18.88 -1.67 14.42
CA ARG A 37 -18.35 -2.88 13.79
C ARG A 37 -18.11 -2.71 12.28
N ALA A 38 -17.93 -1.47 11.85
CA ALA A 38 -17.64 -1.19 10.46
C ALA A 38 -16.46 -2.03 9.95
N VAL A 39 -16.62 -2.65 8.80
CA VAL A 39 -15.49 -3.27 8.08
C VAL A 39 -14.76 -2.18 7.31
N ILE A 40 -13.48 -2.40 7.05
CA ILE A 40 -12.74 -1.50 6.16
C ILE A 40 -13.19 -1.68 4.70
N PRO A 41 -13.34 -0.60 3.93
CA PRO A 41 -13.47 -0.72 2.48
C PRO A 41 -12.27 -1.46 1.86
N PRO A 42 -12.44 -2.12 0.70
CA PRO A 42 -11.40 -2.98 0.13
C PRO A 42 -10.04 -2.31 -0.10
N THR A 43 -10.03 -1.01 -0.36
CA THR A 43 -8.79 -0.25 -0.62
C THR A 43 -8.37 0.65 0.54
N PHE A 44 -9.02 0.53 1.69
CA PHE A 44 -8.77 1.39 2.86
C PHE A 44 -7.33 1.33 3.37
N LEU A 45 -6.66 0.18 3.25
CA LEU A 45 -5.29 0.01 3.74
C LEU A 45 -4.26 0.89 3.00
N THR A 46 -4.63 1.51 1.89
CA THR A 46 -3.80 2.55 1.27
C THR A 46 -3.54 3.73 2.20
N THR A 47 -4.42 3.97 3.18
CA THR A 47 -4.25 5.04 4.17
C THR A 47 -3.16 4.74 5.21
N ALA A 48 -2.74 3.47 5.32
CA ALA A 48 -1.78 3.02 6.33
C ALA A 48 -0.45 3.76 6.27
N THR A 49 -0.04 4.18 5.07
CA THR A 49 1.22 4.93 4.88
C THR A 49 1.25 6.26 5.63
N GLN A 50 0.08 6.81 5.98
CA GLN A 50 -0.03 8.04 6.77
C GLN A 50 0.44 7.85 8.23
N TRP A 51 0.46 6.61 8.70
CA TRP A 51 0.86 6.24 10.05
C TRP A 51 2.34 5.85 10.15
N ALA A 52 2.99 5.67 9.01
CA ALA A 52 4.39 5.23 8.98
C ALA A 52 5.33 6.33 9.52
N PRO A 53 6.07 6.05 10.60
CA PRO A 53 7.09 6.99 11.07
C PRO A 53 8.26 7.07 10.09
N PRO A 54 9.10 8.11 10.21
CA PRO A 54 10.31 8.22 9.40
C PRO A 54 11.16 6.94 9.45
N GLY A 55 11.57 6.44 8.29
CA GLY A 55 12.40 5.24 8.17
C GLY A 55 11.64 3.91 8.16
N ALA A 56 10.32 3.92 8.37
CA ALA A 56 9.52 2.68 8.34
C ALA A 56 9.11 2.25 6.93
N ARG A 57 9.13 3.19 5.96
CA ARG A 57 8.79 2.90 4.57
C ARG A 57 9.92 2.16 3.86
N ALA A 58 9.57 1.22 3.00
CA ALA A 58 10.54 0.52 2.17
C ALA A 58 11.29 1.49 1.24
N GLN A 59 12.60 1.28 1.14
CA GLN A 59 13.48 2.07 0.29
C GLN A 59 13.64 1.40 -1.07
N HIS A 60 12.77 1.72 -2.03
CA HIS A 60 12.85 1.16 -3.38
C HIS A 60 13.95 1.80 -4.24
N GLY A 61 14.42 3.00 -3.90
CA GLY A 61 15.53 3.69 -4.58
C GLY A 61 15.20 4.29 -5.94
N PHE A 62 13.91 4.34 -6.33
CA PHE A 62 13.49 4.90 -7.60
C PHE A 62 13.36 6.42 -7.55
N GLU A 63 13.69 7.06 -8.64
CA GLU A 63 13.59 8.51 -8.80
C GLU A 63 12.13 8.95 -8.97
N ARG A 64 11.67 9.82 -8.09
CA ARG A 64 10.27 10.26 -8.05
C ARG A 64 9.77 10.86 -9.36
N ALA A 65 10.63 11.60 -10.07
CA ALA A 65 10.25 12.23 -11.34
C ALA A 65 9.94 11.23 -12.47
N ARG A 66 10.40 9.99 -12.32
CA ARG A 66 10.23 8.91 -13.28
C ARG A 66 9.34 7.78 -12.77
N LEU A 67 8.72 7.98 -11.61
CA LEU A 67 7.96 6.94 -10.90
C LEU A 67 6.51 6.88 -11.37
N LEU A 68 6.06 5.68 -11.70
CA LEU A 68 4.65 5.35 -11.91
C LEU A 68 4.21 4.28 -10.92
N HIS A 69 2.94 4.31 -10.55
CA HIS A 69 2.27 3.25 -9.83
C HIS A 69 1.56 2.35 -10.85
N GLY A 70 2.08 1.16 -11.07
CA GLY A 70 1.61 0.25 -12.13
C GLY A 70 0.47 -0.65 -11.69
N GLU A 71 0.48 -1.12 -10.44
CA GLU A 71 -0.49 -2.07 -9.92
C GLU A 71 -0.62 -1.93 -8.41
N GLN A 72 -1.84 -2.15 -7.91
CA GLN A 72 -2.12 -2.25 -6.49
C GLN A 72 -3.01 -3.46 -6.24
N GLU A 73 -2.57 -4.32 -5.31
CA GLU A 73 -3.29 -5.52 -4.91
C GLU A 73 -3.46 -5.53 -3.39
N TYR A 74 -4.63 -5.96 -2.93
CA TYR A 74 -4.91 -6.19 -1.51
C TYR A 74 -5.34 -7.64 -1.33
N LEU A 75 -4.68 -8.34 -0.41
CA LEU A 75 -4.96 -9.72 -0.03
C LEU A 75 -5.45 -9.75 1.40
N PHE A 76 -6.60 -10.35 1.64
CA PHE A 76 -7.18 -10.51 2.97
C PHE A 76 -7.15 -11.99 3.36
N HIS A 77 -6.56 -12.27 4.51
CA HIS A 77 -6.37 -13.63 5.02
C HIS A 77 -7.34 -13.90 6.18
N GLY A 78 -8.58 -14.25 5.86
CA GLY A 78 -9.64 -14.49 6.81
C GLY A 78 -10.63 -13.33 6.92
N PRO A 79 -11.25 -13.11 8.10
CA PRO A 79 -12.21 -12.04 8.28
C PRO A 79 -11.62 -10.66 7.99
N LEU A 80 -12.40 -9.79 7.36
CA LEU A 80 -11.99 -8.43 7.09
C LEU A 80 -11.68 -7.69 8.39
N PRO A 81 -10.61 -6.89 8.42
CA PRO A 81 -10.36 -5.98 9.53
C PRO A 81 -11.53 -5.01 9.75
N ARG A 82 -11.72 -4.63 11.00
CA ARG A 82 -12.85 -3.80 11.43
C ARG A 82 -12.39 -2.57 12.18
N ALA A 83 -13.30 -1.62 12.31
CA ALA A 83 -13.11 -0.42 13.13
C ALA A 83 -12.57 -0.76 14.52
N ASP A 84 -11.72 0.12 15.02
CA ASP A 84 -11.07 0.08 16.33
C ASP A 84 -10.02 -1.03 16.51
N GLN A 85 -9.78 -1.85 15.49
CA GLN A 85 -8.63 -2.76 15.49
C GLN A 85 -7.32 -1.98 15.30
N VAL A 86 -6.28 -2.47 15.97
CA VAL A 86 -4.91 -1.97 15.82
C VAL A 86 -4.09 -3.07 15.15
N LEU A 87 -3.48 -2.74 14.02
CA LEU A 87 -2.64 -3.65 13.27
C LEU A 87 -1.18 -3.21 13.35
N GLN A 88 -0.26 -4.16 13.28
CA GLN A 88 1.17 -3.90 13.07
C GLN A 88 1.48 -4.05 11.59
N ALA A 89 1.97 -2.99 10.98
CA ALA A 89 2.37 -2.97 9.58
C ALA A 89 3.89 -3.01 9.45
N SER A 90 4.39 -3.75 8.47
CA SER A 90 5.80 -3.69 8.07
C SER A 90 5.90 -3.74 6.55
N GLU A 91 6.84 -2.99 6.01
CA GLU A 91 6.97 -2.80 4.57
C GLU A 91 8.35 -3.20 4.09
N TYR A 92 8.41 -3.89 2.95
CA TYR A 92 9.67 -4.32 2.33
C TYR A 92 9.54 -4.41 0.80
N VAL A 93 10.66 -4.39 0.10
CA VAL A 93 10.68 -4.66 -1.34
C VAL A 93 10.79 -6.17 -1.54
N ALA A 94 9.74 -6.78 -2.05
CA ALA A 94 9.65 -8.23 -2.22
C ALA A 94 10.31 -8.71 -3.52
N GLN A 95 10.31 -7.88 -4.55
CA GLN A 95 10.79 -8.25 -5.87
C GLN A 95 11.28 -7.03 -6.65
N ARG A 96 12.36 -7.23 -7.41
CA ARG A 96 12.86 -6.25 -8.39
C ARG A 96 13.08 -6.94 -9.71
N TYR A 97 12.69 -6.29 -10.81
CA TYR A 97 12.92 -6.78 -12.16
C TYR A 97 12.94 -5.64 -13.17
N GLU A 98 13.36 -5.93 -14.39
CA GLU A 98 13.43 -4.97 -15.50
C GLU A 98 12.71 -5.50 -16.72
N LYS A 99 12.16 -4.59 -17.51
CA LYS A 99 11.57 -4.88 -18.83
C LYS A 99 11.93 -3.78 -19.80
N GLU A 100 12.12 -4.17 -21.07
CA GLU A 100 12.25 -3.21 -22.17
C GLU A 100 10.90 -2.54 -22.43
N GLY A 101 10.91 -1.20 -22.51
CA GLY A 101 9.73 -0.43 -22.85
C GLY A 101 9.43 -0.49 -24.36
N LYS A 102 8.15 -0.50 -24.70
CA LYS A 102 7.70 -0.51 -26.11
C LYS A 102 8.16 0.72 -26.91
N ARG A 103 8.45 1.82 -26.23
CA ARG A 103 8.91 3.09 -26.82
C ARG A 103 10.42 3.31 -26.68
N GLY A 104 11.16 2.25 -26.37
CA GLY A 104 12.60 2.29 -26.07
C GLY A 104 12.89 2.58 -24.61
N GLY A 105 14.10 2.19 -24.19
CA GLY A 105 14.57 2.32 -22.83
C GLY A 105 14.11 1.19 -21.91
N SER A 106 14.83 0.99 -20.81
CA SER A 106 14.54 -0.01 -19.80
C SER A 106 13.64 0.57 -18.72
N MET A 107 12.63 -0.20 -18.32
CA MET A 107 11.79 0.11 -17.16
C MET A 107 12.21 -0.78 -15.99
N ARG A 108 12.41 -0.19 -14.81
CA ARG A 108 12.69 -0.93 -13.57
C ARG A 108 11.43 -1.06 -12.75
N PHE A 109 11.20 -2.25 -12.20
CA PHE A 109 10.04 -2.58 -11.40
C PHE A 109 10.46 -2.94 -9.98
N ALA A 110 9.67 -2.51 -9.01
CA ALA A 110 9.78 -2.94 -7.63
C ALA A 110 8.38 -3.28 -7.11
N VAL A 111 8.24 -4.46 -6.52
CA VAL A 111 7.02 -4.85 -5.81
C VAL A 111 7.25 -4.58 -4.33
N VAL A 112 6.55 -3.61 -3.80
CA VAL A 112 6.59 -3.24 -2.39
C VAL A 112 5.41 -3.90 -1.70
N VAL A 113 5.69 -4.68 -0.65
CA VAL A 113 4.69 -5.37 0.14
C VAL A 113 4.59 -4.75 1.52
N THR A 114 3.39 -4.43 1.95
CA THR A 114 3.07 -4.08 3.33
C THR A 114 2.28 -5.22 3.95
N GLU A 115 2.82 -5.86 4.97
CA GLU A 115 2.14 -6.88 5.76
C GLU A 115 1.45 -6.24 6.96
N PHE A 116 0.21 -6.68 7.21
CA PHE A 116 -0.57 -6.24 8.37
C PHE A 116 -0.87 -7.42 9.26
N ARG A 117 -0.45 -7.33 10.53
CA ARG A 117 -0.64 -8.38 11.52
C ARG A 117 -1.49 -7.87 12.67
N ASP A 118 -2.31 -8.76 13.22
CA ASP A 118 -3.08 -8.48 14.42
C ASP A 118 -2.22 -8.59 15.70
N ASP A 119 -2.82 -8.37 16.85
CA ASP A 119 -2.15 -8.42 18.17
C ASP A 119 -1.63 -9.81 18.55
N SER A 120 -2.14 -10.88 17.92
CA SER A 120 -1.62 -12.24 18.05
C SER A 120 -0.42 -12.54 17.15
N GLY A 121 -0.05 -11.61 16.26
CA GLY A 121 0.99 -11.79 15.25
C GLY A 121 0.53 -12.49 13.97
N ARG A 122 -0.79 -12.76 13.83
CA ARG A 122 -1.35 -13.38 12.63
C ARG A 122 -1.38 -12.37 11.48
N LEU A 123 -0.92 -12.80 10.29
CA LEU A 123 -1.04 -12.03 9.06
C LEU A 123 -2.52 -11.95 8.64
N VAL A 124 -3.10 -10.75 8.71
CA VAL A 124 -4.51 -10.52 8.38
C VAL A 124 -4.73 -9.94 7.00
N ALA A 125 -3.76 -9.18 6.50
CA ALA A 125 -3.83 -8.60 5.16
C ALA A 125 -2.44 -8.25 4.63
N GLU A 126 -2.36 -8.10 3.31
CA GLU A 126 -1.20 -7.58 2.59
C GLU A 126 -1.65 -6.54 1.57
N ALA A 127 -0.86 -5.48 1.44
CA ALA A 127 -0.97 -4.54 0.33
C ALA A 127 0.27 -4.68 -0.54
N ARG A 128 0.11 -4.89 -1.84
CA ARG A 128 1.20 -5.06 -2.80
C ARG A 128 1.12 -3.98 -3.85
N SER A 129 2.15 -3.15 -3.93
CA SER A 129 2.27 -2.06 -4.89
C SER A 129 3.37 -2.38 -5.88
N THR A 130 3.06 -2.40 -7.17
CA THR A 130 4.07 -2.49 -8.21
C THR A 130 4.44 -1.09 -8.67
N LEU A 131 5.65 -0.67 -8.37
CA LEU A 131 6.22 0.62 -8.76
C LEU A 131 7.07 0.44 -10.01
N ILE A 132 7.01 1.43 -10.90
CA ILE A 132 7.74 1.40 -12.17
C ILE A 132 8.55 2.68 -12.28
N GLU A 133 9.87 2.55 -12.49
CA GLU A 133 10.70 3.68 -12.86
C GLU A 133 10.94 3.66 -14.37
N LEU A 134 10.54 4.73 -15.03
CA LEU A 134 10.74 4.91 -16.46
C LEU A 134 12.20 5.29 -16.77
N ALA A 135 12.64 5.00 -18.00
CA ALA A 135 13.97 5.41 -18.48
C ALA A 135 14.13 6.95 -18.55
N ALA A 136 13.03 7.67 -18.78
CA ALA A 136 12.97 9.12 -18.80
C ALA A 136 11.65 9.61 -18.18
N PRO A 137 11.60 10.85 -17.66
CA PRO A 137 10.35 11.42 -17.17
C PRO A 137 9.26 11.42 -18.23
N PRO A 138 7.98 11.26 -17.85
CA PRO A 138 6.87 11.41 -18.78
C PRO A 138 6.93 12.79 -19.43
N LYS A 139 6.70 12.84 -20.76
CA LYS A 139 6.54 14.13 -21.43
C LYS A 139 5.30 14.80 -20.87
N ARG A 140 5.43 16.05 -20.42
CA ARG A 140 4.27 16.90 -20.17
C ARG A 140 3.75 17.31 -21.53
N ASP A 141 2.49 16.98 -21.83
CA ASP A 141 1.79 17.64 -22.92
C ASP A 141 1.52 19.06 -22.44
N ASP A 142 2.29 20.01 -22.99
CA ASP A 142 2.01 21.43 -22.82
C ASP A 142 0.72 21.73 -23.61
N THR A 143 -0.42 21.70 -22.93
CA THR A 143 -1.71 22.23 -23.42
C THR A 143 -1.93 23.58 -22.82
#